data_562540300079e91bed213a21b410f394
#
_entry.id   562540300079e91bed213a21b410f394
#
_cell.length_a   1.000
_cell.length_b   1.000
_cell.length_c   1.000
_cell.angle_alpha   90.00
_cell.angle_beta   90.00
_cell.angle_gamma   90.00
#
_symmetry.space_group_name_H-M   'P 1'
#
loop_
_entity.id
_entity.type
_entity.pdbx_description
1 polymer ?
#
loop_
_entity_poly.entity_id
_entity_poly.type
_entity_poly.pdbx_seq_one_letter_code
_entity_poly.pdbx_strand_id
1 'polypeptide(L)'
;TAAFETTVKKAAPKAIMSSYNQINGVYANENQDLLQKLLRDTFGFHGIVVSDWGASNDHTEGVRCGSNLEMPGNSGTTAKELVRAVQKGRLDEKILDKRIDEILTTMLPVHQLVEMGKKSFDAEEHHKLARKAAAQSIVLLKNQDNILPLSENKTVAVIGEFAEKARYQGAGSSLVNPTKVENIMDIIDGYSFKKVIYEPGYHRNQKTDHRLLECAKKAAAEADTVLLFVGLDEASESEGMDRVHMKMPQNQLELINAVTGMNTETVVIVSAGSVVEMPWIQKVKAVVHGYLGGQAGASAMLDVITGKTNPSGKL
;
A
#
# COMPACT_ATOMS: atom_id res chain seq x y z
N THR A 1 20.58 -0.96 3.80
CA THR A 1 20.97 0.47 3.97
C THR A 1 21.07 1.23 2.66
N ALA A 2 21.41 0.60 1.52
CA ALA A 2 21.64 1.27 0.24
C ALA A 2 20.49 2.18 -0.22
N ALA A 3 19.23 1.76 -0.06
CA ALA A 3 18.07 2.58 -0.40
C ALA A 3 17.99 3.85 0.46
N PHE A 4 18.25 3.75 1.76
CA PHE A 4 18.29 4.90 2.67
C PHE A 4 19.44 5.85 2.34
N GLU A 5 20.64 5.33 2.06
CA GLU A 5 21.78 6.14 1.64
C GLU A 5 21.44 6.94 0.36
N THR A 6 20.87 6.27 -0.64
CA THR A 6 20.46 6.90 -1.90
C THR A 6 19.43 8.00 -1.65
N THR A 7 18.43 7.74 -0.80
CA THR A 7 17.38 8.71 -0.46
C THR A 7 17.97 9.92 0.26
N VAL A 8 18.82 9.72 1.27
CA VAL A 8 19.46 10.82 2.00
C VAL A 8 20.30 11.68 1.07
N LYS A 9 21.17 11.05 0.24
CA LYS A 9 22.10 11.78 -0.62
C LYS A 9 21.43 12.47 -1.81
N LYS A 10 20.34 11.89 -2.37
CA LYS A 10 19.70 12.43 -3.58
C LYS A 10 18.47 13.29 -3.30
N ALA A 11 17.66 12.95 -2.29
CA ALA A 11 16.42 13.66 -1.96
C ALA A 11 16.55 14.61 -0.77
N ALA A 12 17.60 14.49 0.03
CA ALA A 12 17.85 15.32 1.23
C ALA A 12 16.59 15.49 2.12
N PRO A 13 15.95 14.38 2.57
CA PRO A 13 14.75 14.44 3.37
C PRO A 13 15.01 15.22 4.66
N LYS A 14 13.98 15.90 5.17
CA LYS A 14 14.07 16.70 6.40
C LYS A 14 13.75 15.90 7.66
N ALA A 15 13.10 14.75 7.52
CA ALA A 15 12.78 13.83 8.60
C ALA A 15 12.99 12.38 8.18
N ILE A 16 13.39 11.53 9.11
CA ILE A 16 13.45 10.07 8.98
C ILE A 16 12.83 9.47 10.23
N MET A 17 12.02 8.43 10.04
CA MET A 17 11.45 7.67 11.14
C MET A 17 12.35 6.50 11.50
N SER A 18 12.59 6.26 12.81
CA SER A 18 13.25 5.04 13.30
C SER A 18 12.29 3.85 13.25
N SER A 19 12.62 2.73 13.87
CA SER A 19 11.83 1.50 13.82
C SER A 19 11.82 0.76 15.17
N TYR A 20 10.94 -0.22 15.31
CA TYR A 20 10.75 -1.01 16.53
C TYR A 20 11.84 -2.05 16.79
N ASN A 21 12.46 -2.55 15.72
CA ASN A 21 13.34 -3.70 15.78
C ASN A 21 14.70 -3.38 16.42
N GLN A 22 15.35 -4.43 16.88
CA GLN A 22 16.76 -4.37 17.29
C GLN A 22 17.69 -4.63 16.11
N ILE A 23 18.81 -3.92 16.08
CA ILE A 23 19.93 -4.14 15.18
C ILE A 23 21.15 -4.51 16.05
N ASN A 24 21.66 -5.73 15.90
CA ASN A 24 22.72 -6.27 16.73
C ASN A 24 22.42 -6.16 18.25
N GLY A 25 21.17 -6.42 18.64
CA GLY A 25 20.73 -6.41 20.04
C GLY A 25 20.43 -5.03 20.64
N VAL A 26 20.53 -3.94 19.85
CA VAL A 26 20.19 -2.58 20.28
C VAL A 26 19.01 -2.07 19.51
N TYR A 27 17.99 -1.53 20.19
CA TYR A 27 16.82 -0.94 19.53
C TYR A 27 17.20 0.19 18.57
N ALA A 28 16.59 0.24 17.40
CA ALA A 28 16.97 1.15 16.32
C ALA A 28 16.93 2.63 16.75
N ASN A 29 15.95 3.02 17.59
CA ASN A 29 15.84 4.41 18.09
C ASN A 29 16.94 4.79 19.10
N GLU A 30 17.67 3.83 19.66
CA GLU A 30 18.70 3.98 20.68
C GLU A 30 20.08 3.52 20.18
N ASN A 31 20.19 3.31 18.86
CA ASN A 31 21.38 2.76 18.26
C ASN A 31 22.30 3.86 17.72
N GLN A 32 23.39 4.13 18.42
CA GLN A 32 24.37 5.16 18.05
C GLN A 32 25.05 4.85 16.70
N ASP A 33 25.34 3.57 16.43
CA ASP A 33 25.97 3.18 15.17
C ASP A 33 25.03 3.43 13.98
N LEU A 34 23.74 3.21 14.18
CA LEU A 34 22.72 3.49 13.16
C LEU A 34 22.45 4.98 12.99
N LEU A 35 22.08 5.68 14.08
CA LEU A 35 21.53 7.04 13.99
C LEU A 35 22.63 8.10 13.88
N GLN A 36 23.75 7.96 14.59
CA GLN A 36 24.82 8.95 14.51
C GLN A 36 25.84 8.54 13.43
N LYS A 37 26.52 7.38 13.57
CA LYS A 37 27.65 7.06 12.69
C LYS A 37 27.20 6.78 11.25
N LEU A 38 26.17 5.96 11.04
CA LEU A 38 25.75 5.60 9.69
C LEU A 38 24.89 6.71 9.06
N LEU A 39 23.78 7.08 9.70
CA LEU A 39 22.81 8.01 9.14
C LEU A 39 23.38 9.43 9.03
N ARG A 40 23.94 9.98 10.12
CA ARG A 40 24.41 11.37 10.14
C ARG A 40 25.83 11.52 9.59
N ASP A 41 26.78 10.75 10.10
CA ASP A 41 28.19 10.96 9.75
C ASP A 41 28.54 10.37 8.37
N THR A 42 28.00 9.19 8.01
CA THR A 42 28.32 8.55 6.72
C THR A 42 27.40 8.99 5.58
N PHE A 43 26.07 9.03 5.81
CA PHE A 43 25.12 9.43 4.75
C PHE A 43 24.97 10.93 4.63
N GLY A 44 25.34 11.71 5.66
CA GLY A 44 25.24 13.17 5.68
C GLY A 44 23.82 13.66 5.97
N PHE A 45 23.06 12.96 6.80
CA PHE A 45 21.72 13.40 7.18
C PHE A 45 21.75 14.52 8.23
N HIS A 46 21.08 15.63 7.94
CA HIS A 46 21.04 16.82 8.80
C HIS A 46 19.64 17.14 9.34
N GLY A 47 18.65 16.29 9.07
CA GLY A 47 17.28 16.47 9.53
C GLY A 47 16.99 15.88 10.90
N ILE A 48 15.69 15.76 11.22
CA ILE A 48 15.22 15.16 12.46
C ILE A 48 14.97 13.65 12.32
N VAL A 49 15.29 12.93 13.39
CA VAL A 49 14.88 11.53 13.56
C VAL A 49 13.67 11.49 14.47
N VAL A 50 12.58 10.91 13.99
CA VAL A 50 11.33 10.72 14.73
C VAL A 50 11.22 9.25 15.09
N SER A 51 10.81 8.92 16.32
CA SER A 51 10.55 7.52 16.66
C SER A 51 9.35 7.00 15.86
N ASP A 52 9.33 5.73 15.52
CA ASP A 52 8.07 5.05 15.22
C ASP A 52 7.16 5.06 16.45
N TRP A 53 5.86 4.79 16.29
CA TRP A 53 4.85 4.98 17.31
C TRP A 53 5.03 4.06 18.52
N GLY A 54 5.66 4.60 19.58
CA GLY A 54 6.02 3.86 20.79
C GLY A 54 7.37 3.13 20.71
N ALA A 55 8.23 3.42 19.72
CA ALA A 55 9.52 2.77 19.54
C ALA A 55 10.65 3.32 20.43
N SER A 56 10.38 4.31 21.29
CA SER A 56 11.36 4.86 22.25
C SER A 56 11.29 4.05 23.56
N ASN A 57 12.27 3.19 23.81
CA ASN A 57 12.33 2.37 25.05
C ASN A 57 13.09 3.08 26.18
N ASP A 58 14.27 3.65 25.86
CA ASP A 58 15.01 4.59 26.73
C ASP A 58 15.16 5.91 26.00
N HIS A 59 14.32 6.89 26.32
CA HIS A 59 14.28 8.17 25.64
C HIS A 59 15.58 8.97 25.85
N THR A 60 16.21 8.87 27.02
CA THR A 60 17.51 9.53 27.29
C THR A 60 18.60 8.95 26.38
N GLU A 61 18.63 7.64 26.21
CA GLU A 61 19.55 6.99 25.30
C GLU A 61 19.25 7.33 23.84
N GLY A 62 17.98 7.35 23.44
CA GLY A 62 17.56 7.78 22.11
C GLY A 62 18.07 9.16 21.75
N VAL A 63 17.89 10.15 22.62
CA VAL A 63 18.41 11.52 22.46
C VAL A 63 19.95 11.53 22.34
N ARG A 64 20.66 10.75 23.18
CA ARG A 64 22.11 10.61 23.10
C ARG A 64 22.55 10.08 21.74
N CYS A 65 21.86 9.07 21.24
CA CYS A 65 22.21 8.35 20.01
C CYS A 65 21.78 9.06 18.72
N GLY A 66 20.91 10.08 18.78
CA GLY A 66 20.56 10.85 17.59
C GLY A 66 19.06 10.99 17.28
N SER A 67 18.17 10.45 18.13
CA SER A 67 16.73 10.66 18.04
C SER A 67 16.36 12.08 18.50
N ASN A 68 15.42 12.71 17.82
CA ASN A 68 15.00 14.09 18.08
C ASN A 68 13.60 14.19 18.68
N LEU A 69 12.68 13.35 18.22
CA LEU A 69 11.26 13.46 18.54
C LEU A 69 10.66 12.10 18.86
N GLU A 70 10.11 11.97 20.07
CA GLU A 70 9.36 10.80 20.49
C GLU A 70 7.90 10.91 20.05
N MET A 71 7.39 9.83 19.45
CA MET A 71 5.97 9.66 19.11
C MET A 71 5.44 8.33 19.66
N PRO A 72 4.22 8.29 20.27
CA PRO A 72 3.42 9.45 20.66
C PRO A 72 4.02 10.15 21.88
N GLY A 73 3.62 11.40 22.11
CA GLY A 73 3.96 12.09 23.35
C GLY A 73 3.27 11.43 24.56
N ASN A 74 3.90 11.51 25.73
CA ASN A 74 3.44 10.86 26.96
C ASN A 74 3.16 11.84 28.12
N SER A 75 2.52 12.95 27.82
CA SER A 75 2.14 13.99 28.80
C SER A 75 3.35 14.57 29.56
N GLY A 76 4.53 14.58 28.92
CA GLY A 76 5.75 15.18 29.48
C GLY A 76 6.51 14.30 30.46
N THR A 77 6.21 12.99 30.54
CA THR A 77 6.96 12.06 31.42
C THR A 77 8.41 11.96 31.00
N THR A 78 8.67 11.67 29.70
CA THR A 78 10.03 11.56 29.16
C THR A 78 10.76 12.90 29.13
N ALA A 79 10.07 14.02 28.94
CA ALA A 79 10.68 15.36 29.10
C ALA A 79 11.23 15.56 30.52
N LYS A 80 10.50 15.16 31.56
CA LYS A 80 10.99 15.22 32.95
C LYS A 80 12.17 14.27 33.19
N GLU A 81 12.21 13.13 32.50
CA GLU A 81 13.34 12.20 32.55
C GLU A 81 14.59 12.79 31.94
N LEU A 82 14.49 13.47 30.77
CA LEU A 82 15.60 14.20 30.17
C LEU A 82 16.16 15.29 31.09
N VAL A 83 15.29 16.13 31.67
CA VAL A 83 15.71 17.17 32.63
C VAL A 83 16.47 16.55 33.80
N ARG A 84 15.94 15.46 34.38
CA ARG A 84 16.61 14.73 35.45
C ARG A 84 17.94 14.10 35.03
N ALA A 85 18.02 13.61 33.78
CA ALA A 85 19.24 13.01 33.24
C ALA A 85 20.35 14.04 33.10
N VAL A 86 20.03 15.27 32.61
CA VAL A 86 20.96 16.37 32.54
C VAL A 86 21.40 16.82 33.95
N GLN A 87 20.45 17.05 34.86
CA GLN A 87 20.73 17.46 36.26
C GLN A 87 21.64 16.46 37.01
N LYS A 88 21.53 15.16 36.69
CA LYS A 88 22.35 14.10 37.29
C LYS A 88 23.63 13.78 36.51
N GLY A 89 23.94 14.52 35.47
CA GLY A 89 25.14 14.31 34.63
C GLY A 89 25.11 13.03 33.79
N ARG A 90 23.92 12.40 33.61
CA ARG A 90 23.75 11.21 32.76
C ARG A 90 23.60 11.54 31.27
N LEU A 91 23.16 12.75 30.94
CA LEU A 91 23.08 13.30 29.61
C LEU A 91 23.80 14.62 29.59
N ASP A 92 24.75 14.84 28.67
CA ASP A 92 25.36 16.12 28.45
C ASP A 92 24.34 17.07 27.81
N GLU A 93 24.14 18.25 28.42
CA GLU A 93 23.22 19.27 27.95
C GLU A 93 23.50 19.69 26.50
N LYS A 94 24.78 19.72 26.09
CA LYS A 94 25.16 19.99 24.71
C LYS A 94 24.60 19.02 23.69
N ILE A 95 24.39 17.77 24.10
CA ILE A 95 23.75 16.76 23.24
C ILE A 95 22.26 17.09 23.07
N LEU A 96 21.59 17.47 24.14
CA LEU A 96 20.20 17.91 24.11
C LEU A 96 20.04 19.17 23.27
N ASP A 97 20.87 20.17 23.46
CA ASP A 97 20.89 21.38 22.65
C ASP A 97 21.08 21.09 21.18
N LYS A 98 22.00 20.18 20.83
CA LYS A 98 22.20 19.75 19.45
C LYS A 98 20.92 19.15 18.85
N ARG A 99 20.18 18.31 19.60
CA ARG A 99 18.89 17.73 19.11
C ARG A 99 17.84 18.81 18.91
N ILE A 100 17.81 19.81 19.79
CA ILE A 100 16.90 20.96 19.68
C ILE A 100 17.26 21.81 18.46
N ASP A 101 18.53 22.10 18.24
CA ASP A 101 18.98 22.84 17.05
C ASP A 101 18.61 22.15 15.74
N GLU A 102 18.72 20.83 15.69
CA GLU A 102 18.29 20.03 14.53
C GLU A 102 16.78 20.16 14.28
N ILE A 103 15.96 20.17 15.35
CA ILE A 103 14.51 20.40 15.26
C ILE A 103 14.24 21.82 14.75
N LEU A 104 14.82 22.85 15.37
CA LEU A 104 14.60 24.23 15.00
C LEU A 104 15.05 24.53 13.56
N THR A 105 16.22 24.03 13.16
CA THR A 105 16.75 24.17 11.81
C THR A 105 15.82 23.56 10.76
N THR A 106 15.10 22.49 11.12
CA THR A 106 14.14 21.85 10.24
C THR A 106 12.78 22.57 10.24
N MET A 107 12.28 22.96 11.41
CA MET A 107 10.93 23.49 11.59
C MET A 107 10.78 24.96 11.20
N LEU A 108 11.80 25.81 11.46
CA LEU A 108 11.71 27.24 11.16
C LEU A 108 11.49 27.55 9.66
N PRO A 109 12.22 26.93 8.71
CA PRO A 109 11.93 27.12 7.29
C PRO A 109 10.54 26.62 6.87
N VAL A 110 10.05 25.52 7.48
CA VAL A 110 8.70 25.02 7.22
C VAL A 110 7.66 26.02 7.72
N HIS A 111 7.85 26.59 8.92
CA HIS A 111 6.96 27.63 9.44
C HIS A 111 6.90 28.85 8.50
N GLN A 112 8.03 29.32 8.00
CA GLN A 112 8.06 30.42 7.02
C GLN A 112 7.26 30.11 5.75
N LEU A 113 7.36 28.86 5.23
CA LEU A 113 6.57 28.44 4.07
C LEU A 113 5.06 28.42 4.37
N VAL A 114 4.66 28.04 5.59
CA VAL A 114 3.26 28.08 6.02
C VAL A 114 2.73 29.52 6.08
N GLU A 115 3.53 30.46 6.62
CA GLU A 115 3.19 31.89 6.69
C GLU A 115 3.06 32.55 5.31
N MET A 116 3.77 32.04 4.29
CA MET A 116 3.63 32.50 2.91
C MET A 116 2.28 32.11 2.25
N GLY A 117 1.45 31.37 2.97
CA GLY A 117 0.11 30.96 2.59
C GLY A 117 0.03 29.59 1.96
N LYS A 118 -1.14 28.96 2.11
CA LYS A 118 -1.42 27.63 1.57
C LYS A 118 -1.46 27.68 0.05
N LYS A 119 -0.64 26.84 -0.61
CA LYS A 119 -0.82 26.53 -2.02
C LYS A 119 -1.89 25.46 -2.15
N SER A 120 -2.88 25.69 -2.98
CA SER A 120 -3.83 24.65 -3.39
C SER A 120 -3.15 23.68 -4.37
N PHE A 121 -3.61 22.47 -4.42
CA PHE A 121 -3.26 21.50 -5.46
C PHE A 121 -4.51 21.15 -6.28
N ASP A 122 -4.30 20.75 -7.53
CA ASP A 122 -5.38 20.27 -8.39
C ASP A 122 -5.60 18.77 -8.13
N ALA A 123 -6.71 18.47 -7.45
CA ALA A 123 -7.06 17.09 -7.09
C ALA A 123 -7.32 16.20 -8.32
N GLU A 124 -7.87 16.78 -9.41
CA GLU A 124 -8.14 16.03 -10.63
C GLU A 124 -6.84 15.72 -11.40
N GLU A 125 -5.90 16.64 -11.45
CA GLU A 125 -4.58 16.36 -12.03
C GLU A 125 -3.82 15.30 -11.21
N HIS A 126 -3.90 15.33 -9.88
CA HIS A 126 -3.34 14.28 -9.03
C HIS A 126 -4.04 12.95 -9.24
N HIS A 127 -5.35 12.94 -9.44
CA HIS A 127 -6.11 11.72 -9.77
C HIS A 127 -5.68 11.12 -11.13
N LYS A 128 -5.50 11.95 -12.16
CA LYS A 128 -4.95 11.51 -13.45
C LYS A 128 -3.53 10.93 -13.31
N LEU A 129 -2.69 11.56 -12.50
CA LEU A 129 -1.35 11.04 -12.21
C LEU A 129 -1.40 9.69 -11.49
N ALA A 130 -2.28 9.54 -10.49
CA ALA A 130 -2.51 8.27 -9.79
C ALA A 130 -2.98 7.17 -10.74
N ARG A 131 -3.92 7.47 -11.67
CA ARG A 131 -4.36 6.55 -12.73
C ARG A 131 -3.20 6.10 -13.62
N LYS A 132 -2.38 7.04 -14.08
CA LYS A 132 -1.21 6.74 -14.90
C LYS A 132 -0.20 5.85 -14.15
N ALA A 133 0.08 6.17 -12.89
CA ALA A 133 0.99 5.38 -12.06
C ALA A 133 0.46 3.95 -11.84
N ALA A 134 -0.83 3.80 -11.52
CA ALA A 134 -1.47 2.50 -11.36
C ALA A 134 -1.40 1.68 -12.66
N ALA A 135 -1.75 2.27 -13.82
CA ALA A 135 -1.73 1.59 -15.12
C ALA A 135 -0.32 1.09 -15.49
N GLN A 136 0.72 1.89 -15.20
CA GLN A 136 2.11 1.51 -15.43
C GLN A 136 2.64 0.45 -14.44
N SER A 137 1.98 0.29 -13.29
CA SER A 137 2.33 -0.70 -12.27
C SER A 137 1.70 -2.07 -12.53
N ILE A 138 0.60 -2.14 -13.28
CA ILE A 138 -0.13 -3.39 -13.56
C ILE A 138 0.76 -4.36 -14.34
N VAL A 139 0.78 -5.62 -13.89
CA VAL A 139 1.54 -6.71 -14.51
C VAL A 139 0.60 -7.71 -15.18
N LEU A 140 0.80 -7.97 -16.46
CA LEU A 140 0.13 -9.05 -17.19
C LEU A 140 0.92 -10.35 -17.00
N LEU A 141 0.45 -11.22 -16.10
CA LEU A 141 1.14 -12.49 -15.75
C LEU A 141 0.88 -13.60 -16.74
N LYS A 142 -0.32 -13.63 -17.34
CA LYS A 142 -0.74 -14.62 -18.34
C LYS A 142 -1.70 -13.98 -19.34
N ASN A 143 -1.57 -14.30 -20.63
CA ASN A 143 -2.51 -13.89 -21.67
C ASN A 143 -2.54 -14.95 -22.77
N GLN A 144 -3.30 -16.01 -22.53
CA GLN A 144 -3.45 -17.13 -23.47
C GLN A 144 -4.41 -16.75 -24.59
N ASP A 145 -4.06 -17.13 -25.82
CA ASP A 145 -4.85 -16.91 -27.04
C ASP A 145 -5.17 -15.41 -27.28
N ASN A 146 -4.38 -14.52 -26.68
CA ASN A 146 -4.56 -13.05 -26.77
C ASN A 146 -5.98 -12.62 -26.38
N ILE A 147 -6.54 -13.21 -25.29
CA ILE A 147 -7.86 -12.81 -24.80
C ILE A 147 -7.90 -11.32 -24.41
N LEU A 148 -6.79 -10.77 -23.93
CA LEU A 148 -6.60 -9.36 -23.68
C LEU A 148 -5.76 -8.71 -24.81
N PRO A 149 -6.08 -7.47 -25.23
CA PRO A 149 -7.18 -6.64 -24.72
C PRO A 149 -8.54 -7.19 -25.16
N LEU A 150 -9.57 -6.97 -24.32
CA LEU A 150 -10.93 -7.35 -24.66
C LEU A 150 -11.42 -6.53 -25.85
N SER A 151 -12.02 -7.21 -26.83
CA SER A 151 -12.73 -6.54 -27.92
C SER A 151 -13.99 -5.84 -27.41
N GLU A 152 -14.35 -4.75 -28.06
CA GLU A 152 -15.62 -4.04 -27.83
C GLU A 152 -16.84 -4.95 -28.09
N ASN A 153 -17.97 -4.58 -27.55
CA ASN A 153 -19.27 -5.26 -27.74
C ASN A 153 -19.37 -6.68 -27.19
N LYS A 154 -18.53 -7.07 -26.23
CA LYS A 154 -18.69 -8.34 -25.50
C LYS A 154 -19.68 -8.15 -24.33
N THR A 155 -20.44 -9.23 -24.04
CA THR A 155 -21.11 -9.39 -22.75
C THR A 155 -20.08 -9.86 -21.73
N VAL A 156 -19.86 -9.08 -20.67
CA VAL A 156 -18.90 -9.42 -19.62
C VAL A 156 -19.60 -9.70 -18.29
N ALA A 157 -19.22 -10.78 -17.62
CA ALA A 157 -19.58 -11.00 -16.24
C ALA A 157 -18.45 -10.44 -15.36
N VAL A 158 -18.76 -9.43 -14.55
CA VAL A 158 -17.87 -8.88 -13.53
C VAL A 158 -18.20 -9.58 -12.22
N ILE A 159 -17.29 -10.40 -11.74
CA ILE A 159 -17.52 -11.24 -10.56
C ILE A 159 -16.46 -10.92 -9.51
N GLY A 160 -16.88 -10.76 -8.26
CA GLY A 160 -16.01 -10.49 -7.11
C GLY A 160 -16.37 -9.22 -6.37
N GLU A 161 -16.43 -9.32 -5.03
CA GLU A 161 -16.71 -8.15 -4.17
C GLU A 161 -15.72 -7.00 -4.40
N PHE A 162 -14.46 -7.31 -4.77
CA PHE A 162 -13.46 -6.28 -5.05
C PHE A 162 -13.75 -5.40 -6.26
N ALA A 163 -14.68 -5.79 -7.13
CA ALA A 163 -15.14 -4.95 -8.22
C ALA A 163 -16.07 -3.81 -7.74
N GLU A 164 -16.87 -4.06 -6.69
CA GLU A 164 -17.79 -3.09 -6.08
C GLU A 164 -17.12 -2.32 -4.93
N LYS A 165 -16.24 -2.99 -4.19
CA LYS A 165 -15.53 -2.45 -3.03
C LYS A 165 -14.04 -2.73 -3.19
N ALA A 166 -13.33 -1.84 -3.86
CA ALA A 166 -11.95 -2.05 -4.23
C ALA A 166 -11.03 -2.30 -3.01
N ARG A 167 -10.10 -3.24 -3.15
CA ARG A 167 -8.94 -3.36 -2.26
C ARG A 167 -7.84 -2.47 -2.84
N TYR A 168 -7.78 -1.20 -2.44
CA TYR A 168 -6.98 -0.17 -3.12
C TYR A 168 -5.76 0.30 -2.33
N GLN A 169 -5.70 0.04 -1.02
CA GLN A 169 -4.59 0.46 -0.15
C GLN A 169 -4.24 -0.61 0.89
N GLY A 170 -3.11 -0.43 1.57
CA GLY A 170 -2.69 -1.24 2.73
C GLY A 170 -3.65 -1.13 3.91
N ALA A 171 -3.40 -1.91 4.95
CA ALA A 171 -4.14 -1.89 6.20
C ALA A 171 -3.18 -1.65 7.39
N GLY A 172 -3.70 -1.11 8.49
CA GLY A 172 -2.91 -0.67 9.64
C GLY A 172 -2.59 0.82 9.58
N SER A 173 -1.40 1.23 10.00
CA SER A 173 -0.99 2.65 10.12
C SER A 173 -0.94 3.39 8.77
N SER A 174 -0.84 2.66 7.64
CA SER A 174 -0.84 3.24 6.30
C SER A 174 -2.22 3.67 5.81
N LEU A 175 -3.29 3.39 6.57
CA LEU A 175 -4.66 3.68 6.15
C LEU A 175 -4.90 5.18 6.02
N VAL A 176 -5.34 5.61 4.85
CA VAL A 176 -5.68 7.00 4.52
C VAL A 176 -7.17 7.08 4.21
N ASN A 177 -7.83 8.16 4.64
CA ASN A 177 -9.19 8.49 4.24
C ASN A 177 -9.15 9.34 2.96
N PRO A 178 -9.28 8.74 1.77
CA PRO A 178 -9.17 9.44 0.52
C PRO A 178 -10.42 10.29 0.24
N THR A 179 -10.26 11.38 -0.50
CA THR A 179 -11.37 12.20 -0.96
C THR A 179 -12.11 11.60 -2.16
N LYS A 180 -11.45 10.66 -2.87
CA LYS A 180 -11.99 10.00 -4.05
C LYS A 180 -11.41 8.58 -4.15
N VAL A 181 -12.26 7.59 -4.36
CA VAL A 181 -11.88 6.21 -4.72
C VAL A 181 -12.82 5.74 -5.80
N GLU A 182 -12.28 5.16 -6.84
CA GLU A 182 -13.06 4.52 -7.90
C GLU A 182 -13.20 3.02 -7.63
N ASN A 183 -14.38 2.49 -7.82
CA ASN A 183 -14.62 1.06 -7.94
C ASN A 183 -14.91 0.70 -9.40
N ILE A 184 -14.70 -0.54 -9.78
CA ILE A 184 -14.98 -1.00 -11.15
C ILE A 184 -16.45 -0.76 -11.52
N MET A 185 -17.37 -1.09 -10.61
CA MET A 185 -18.81 -0.98 -10.87
C MET A 185 -19.30 0.47 -10.98
N ASP A 186 -18.59 1.44 -10.40
CA ASP A 186 -18.94 2.86 -10.51
C ASP A 186 -18.62 3.46 -11.88
N ILE A 187 -17.69 2.85 -12.62
CA ILE A 187 -17.12 3.49 -13.83
C ILE A 187 -17.21 2.62 -15.09
N ILE A 188 -17.59 1.35 -14.96
CA ILE A 188 -17.55 0.37 -16.07
C ILE A 188 -18.47 0.76 -17.24
N ASP A 189 -19.55 1.47 -16.97
CA ASP A 189 -20.48 1.95 -18.01
C ASP A 189 -19.82 2.96 -18.98
N GLY A 190 -18.69 3.55 -18.61
CA GLY A 190 -17.87 4.40 -19.48
C GLY A 190 -17.02 3.62 -20.50
N TYR A 191 -17.11 2.29 -20.53
CA TYR A 191 -16.37 1.40 -21.42
C TYR A 191 -17.32 0.66 -22.38
N SER A 192 -16.84 0.35 -23.59
CA SER A 192 -17.67 -0.17 -24.69
C SER A 192 -18.00 -1.67 -24.55
N PHE A 193 -18.63 -2.08 -23.47
CA PHE A 193 -19.18 -3.42 -23.32
C PHE A 193 -20.65 -3.48 -23.79
N LYS A 194 -21.04 -4.57 -24.44
CA LYS A 194 -22.43 -4.79 -24.88
C LYS A 194 -23.40 -4.93 -23.70
N LYS A 195 -22.97 -5.68 -22.69
CA LYS A 195 -23.72 -5.93 -21.45
C LYS A 195 -22.74 -6.22 -20.34
N VAL A 196 -23.01 -5.70 -19.16
CA VAL A 196 -22.30 -6.02 -17.93
C VAL A 196 -23.24 -6.75 -16.99
N ILE A 197 -22.81 -7.91 -16.45
CA ILE A 197 -23.53 -8.68 -15.45
C ILE A 197 -22.67 -8.69 -14.22
N TYR A 198 -23.12 -8.15 -13.10
CA TYR A 198 -22.38 -8.12 -11.85
C TYR A 198 -22.90 -9.13 -10.84
N GLU A 199 -21.97 -9.86 -10.21
CA GLU A 199 -22.25 -10.72 -9.05
C GLU A 199 -21.09 -10.62 -8.05
N PRO A 200 -21.35 -10.43 -6.75
CA PRO A 200 -20.29 -10.35 -5.74
C PRO A 200 -19.51 -11.67 -5.60
N GLY A 201 -20.16 -12.81 -5.78
CA GLY A 201 -19.56 -14.15 -5.76
C GLY A 201 -19.05 -14.60 -4.39
N TYR A 202 -18.54 -13.69 -3.58
CA TYR A 202 -18.08 -13.91 -2.21
C TYR A 202 -18.21 -12.64 -1.38
N HIS A 203 -18.12 -12.79 -0.06
CA HIS A 203 -17.84 -11.67 0.86
C HIS A 203 -16.46 -11.86 1.49
N ARG A 204 -15.67 -10.77 1.58
CA ARG A 204 -14.36 -10.82 2.22
C ARG A 204 -14.50 -11.19 3.70
N ASN A 205 -13.51 -11.90 4.23
CA ASN A 205 -13.48 -12.36 5.63
C ASN A 205 -14.65 -13.29 6.05
N GLN A 206 -15.33 -13.92 5.09
CA GLN A 206 -16.44 -14.84 5.37
C GLN A 206 -16.18 -16.23 4.78
N LYS A 207 -16.95 -17.21 5.25
CA LYS A 207 -17.01 -18.53 4.64
C LYS A 207 -17.72 -18.46 3.29
N THR A 208 -17.56 -19.49 2.48
CA THR A 208 -18.26 -19.63 1.19
C THR A 208 -19.78 -19.54 1.37
N ASP A 209 -20.40 -18.59 0.65
CA ASP A 209 -21.85 -18.51 0.50
C ASP A 209 -22.25 -19.21 -0.81
N HIS A 210 -22.90 -20.38 -0.68
CA HIS A 210 -23.32 -21.17 -1.82
C HIS A 210 -24.34 -20.46 -2.72
N ARG A 211 -25.14 -19.54 -2.19
CA ARG A 211 -26.10 -18.76 -2.98
C ARG A 211 -25.35 -17.78 -3.90
N LEU A 212 -24.35 -17.07 -3.36
CA LEU A 212 -23.51 -16.17 -4.17
C LEU A 212 -22.72 -16.96 -5.22
N LEU A 213 -22.23 -18.13 -4.86
CA LEU A 213 -21.53 -19.01 -5.77
C LEU A 213 -22.41 -19.44 -6.96
N GLU A 214 -23.67 -19.83 -6.71
CA GLU A 214 -24.62 -20.22 -7.78
C GLU A 214 -25.02 -19.02 -8.65
N CYS A 215 -25.18 -17.81 -8.09
CA CYS A 215 -25.39 -16.60 -8.87
C CYS A 215 -24.19 -16.30 -9.78
N ALA A 216 -22.98 -16.37 -9.26
CA ALA A 216 -21.75 -16.19 -10.03
C ALA A 216 -21.60 -17.20 -11.18
N LYS A 217 -21.94 -18.47 -10.96
CA LYS A 217 -21.96 -19.51 -12.01
C LYS A 217 -22.92 -19.16 -13.14
N LYS A 218 -24.13 -18.70 -12.82
CA LYS A 218 -25.12 -18.29 -13.82
C LYS A 218 -24.61 -17.10 -14.63
N ALA A 219 -24.11 -16.05 -13.97
CA ALA A 219 -23.52 -14.91 -14.64
C ALA A 219 -22.37 -15.30 -15.57
N ALA A 220 -21.49 -16.18 -15.12
CA ALA A 220 -20.38 -16.70 -15.94
C ALA A 220 -20.87 -17.46 -17.18
N ALA A 221 -21.92 -18.28 -17.06
CA ALA A 221 -22.48 -19.02 -18.17
C ALA A 221 -23.18 -18.15 -19.23
N GLU A 222 -23.69 -16.95 -18.84
CA GLU A 222 -24.37 -16.01 -19.73
C GLU A 222 -23.40 -15.08 -20.47
N ALA A 223 -22.15 -14.97 -20.03
CA ALA A 223 -21.20 -13.99 -20.53
C ALA A 223 -20.26 -14.56 -21.61
N ASP A 224 -19.82 -13.71 -22.53
CA ASP A 224 -18.76 -14.04 -23.48
C ASP A 224 -17.38 -14.13 -22.80
N THR A 225 -17.18 -13.36 -21.74
CA THR A 225 -15.93 -13.32 -20.96
C THR A 225 -16.22 -12.97 -19.50
N VAL A 226 -15.48 -13.60 -18.60
CA VAL A 226 -15.58 -13.30 -17.15
C VAL A 226 -14.37 -12.47 -16.72
N LEU A 227 -14.63 -11.36 -16.02
CA LEU A 227 -13.66 -10.57 -15.28
C LEU A 227 -13.83 -10.90 -13.80
N LEU A 228 -12.91 -11.70 -13.25
CA LEU A 228 -12.99 -12.24 -11.90
C LEU A 228 -12.02 -11.51 -10.97
N PHE A 229 -12.55 -10.70 -10.06
CA PHE A 229 -11.80 -9.87 -9.12
C PHE A 229 -11.61 -10.59 -7.78
N VAL A 230 -10.38 -10.92 -7.48
CA VAL A 230 -9.98 -11.70 -6.29
C VAL A 230 -8.67 -11.17 -5.70
N GLY A 231 -8.25 -11.68 -4.55
CA GLY A 231 -6.97 -11.32 -3.95
C GLY A 231 -6.99 -11.42 -2.43
N LEU A 232 -6.13 -10.63 -1.79
CA LEU A 232 -6.02 -10.59 -0.33
C LEU A 232 -6.81 -9.42 0.24
N ASP A 233 -7.52 -9.68 1.30
CA ASP A 233 -8.28 -8.68 2.06
C ASP A 233 -7.40 -7.99 3.12
N GLU A 234 -7.98 -7.03 3.83
CA GLU A 234 -7.31 -6.26 4.87
C GLU A 234 -6.86 -7.12 6.05
N ALA A 235 -7.60 -8.19 6.36
CA ALA A 235 -7.24 -9.11 7.44
C ALA A 235 -6.06 -10.01 7.06
N SER A 236 -5.92 -10.32 5.77
CA SER A 236 -4.81 -11.13 5.26
C SER A 236 -3.49 -10.37 5.11
N GLU A 237 -3.56 -9.03 4.96
CA GLU A 237 -2.41 -8.16 4.71
C GLU A 237 -2.48 -6.90 5.57
N SER A 238 -2.43 -7.05 6.89
CA SER A 238 -2.37 -5.92 7.80
C SER A 238 -0.97 -5.74 8.37
N GLU A 239 -0.61 -4.49 8.66
CA GLU A 239 0.58 -4.18 9.44
C GLU A 239 0.55 -4.92 10.79
N GLY A 240 1.72 -5.40 11.22
CA GLY A 240 1.88 -6.11 12.51
C GLY A 240 1.36 -7.55 12.52
N MET A 241 0.90 -8.08 11.39
CA MET A 241 0.43 -9.46 11.25
C MET A 241 1.21 -10.19 10.16
N ASP A 242 1.85 -11.30 10.54
CA ASP A 242 2.55 -12.17 9.59
C ASP A 242 1.59 -13.17 8.94
N ARG A 243 1.72 -13.33 7.64
CA ARG A 243 1.01 -14.40 6.92
C ARG A 243 1.70 -15.73 7.15
N VAL A 244 0.92 -16.74 7.56
CA VAL A 244 1.44 -18.10 7.79
C VAL A 244 1.54 -18.95 6.52
N HIS A 245 0.96 -18.47 5.40
CA HIS A 245 0.99 -19.15 4.09
C HIS A 245 0.70 -18.15 2.96
N MET A 246 0.99 -18.52 1.72
CA MET A 246 0.73 -17.72 0.51
C MET A 246 -0.64 -17.98 -0.13
N LYS A 247 -1.52 -18.75 0.50
CA LYS A 247 -2.83 -19.11 -0.05
C LYS A 247 -3.76 -17.90 -0.07
N MET A 248 -4.60 -17.84 -1.08
CA MET A 248 -5.77 -16.95 -1.12
C MET A 248 -6.89 -17.46 -0.22
N PRO A 249 -7.86 -16.61 0.18
CA PRO A 249 -9.05 -17.05 0.93
C PRO A 249 -9.79 -18.20 0.26
N GLN A 250 -10.21 -19.18 1.07
CA GLN A 250 -10.82 -20.43 0.56
C GLN A 250 -12.08 -20.18 -0.26
N ASN A 251 -12.95 -19.26 0.15
CA ASN A 251 -14.17 -18.89 -0.58
C ASN A 251 -13.86 -18.35 -1.99
N GLN A 252 -12.75 -17.63 -2.16
CA GLN A 252 -12.32 -17.15 -3.47
C GLN A 252 -11.73 -18.28 -4.34
N LEU A 253 -11.00 -19.24 -3.75
CA LEU A 253 -10.52 -20.42 -4.47
C LEU A 253 -11.68 -21.30 -4.97
N GLU A 254 -12.72 -21.45 -4.17
CA GLU A 254 -13.94 -22.15 -4.56
C GLU A 254 -14.69 -21.41 -5.67
N LEU A 255 -14.78 -20.08 -5.59
CA LEU A 255 -15.36 -19.25 -6.63
C LEU A 255 -14.60 -19.37 -7.96
N ILE A 256 -13.28 -19.29 -7.96
CA ILE A 256 -12.46 -19.46 -9.18
C ILE A 256 -12.75 -20.82 -9.83
N ASN A 257 -12.77 -21.90 -9.03
CA ASN A 257 -13.04 -23.24 -9.54
C ASN A 257 -14.46 -23.35 -10.12
N ALA A 258 -15.45 -22.77 -9.45
CA ALA A 258 -16.84 -22.80 -9.90
C ALA A 258 -17.03 -22.02 -11.21
N VAL A 259 -16.51 -20.80 -11.28
CA VAL A 259 -16.61 -19.91 -12.45
C VAL A 259 -15.88 -20.50 -13.66
N THR A 260 -14.66 -20.97 -13.49
CA THR A 260 -13.88 -21.57 -14.59
C THR A 260 -14.47 -22.90 -15.11
N GLY A 261 -15.26 -23.58 -14.29
CA GLY A 261 -16.05 -24.74 -14.71
C GLY A 261 -17.25 -24.38 -15.60
N MET A 262 -17.71 -23.14 -15.56
CA MET A 262 -18.81 -22.63 -16.38
C MET A 262 -18.34 -21.88 -17.63
N ASN A 263 -17.23 -21.14 -17.51
CA ASN A 263 -16.72 -20.31 -18.60
C ASN A 263 -15.18 -20.31 -18.58
N THR A 264 -14.56 -20.85 -19.61
CA THR A 264 -13.10 -20.89 -19.77
C THR A 264 -12.49 -19.55 -20.20
N GLU A 265 -13.30 -18.66 -20.80
CA GLU A 265 -12.87 -17.31 -21.19
C GLU A 265 -12.82 -16.38 -19.96
N THR A 266 -12.10 -16.83 -18.93
CA THR A 266 -11.97 -16.14 -17.64
C THR A 266 -10.63 -15.40 -17.54
N VAL A 267 -10.72 -14.12 -17.23
CA VAL A 267 -9.61 -13.22 -16.86
C VAL A 267 -9.66 -12.99 -15.36
N VAL A 268 -8.62 -13.38 -14.64
CA VAL A 268 -8.52 -13.15 -13.20
C VAL A 268 -7.72 -11.89 -12.93
N ILE A 269 -8.31 -10.97 -12.18
CA ILE A 269 -7.70 -9.75 -11.69
C ILE A 269 -7.36 -9.95 -10.21
N VAL A 270 -6.07 -9.89 -9.89
CA VAL A 270 -5.55 -10.13 -8.53
C VAL A 270 -5.21 -8.80 -7.87
N SER A 271 -5.86 -8.51 -6.74
CA SER A 271 -5.52 -7.41 -5.84
C SER A 271 -4.83 -7.96 -4.61
N ALA A 272 -3.51 -7.82 -4.53
CA ALA A 272 -2.69 -8.27 -3.42
C ALA A 272 -1.39 -7.45 -3.35
N GLY A 273 -0.97 -7.06 -2.18
CA GLY A 273 0.31 -6.37 -1.94
C GLY A 273 1.47 -7.35 -1.80
N SER A 274 1.19 -8.61 -1.47
CA SER A 274 2.18 -9.67 -1.29
C SER A 274 1.90 -10.89 -2.18
N VAL A 275 2.84 -11.83 -2.19
CA VAL A 275 2.80 -13.03 -3.04
C VAL A 275 1.61 -13.92 -2.71
N VAL A 276 0.95 -14.46 -3.73
CA VAL A 276 -0.13 -15.43 -3.61
C VAL A 276 0.11 -16.67 -4.47
N GLU A 277 -0.29 -17.83 -3.96
CA GLU A 277 -0.31 -19.08 -4.74
C GLU A 277 -1.45 -19.07 -5.76
N MET A 278 -1.18 -19.51 -6.98
CA MET A 278 -2.14 -19.56 -8.08
C MET A 278 -2.32 -20.99 -8.64
N PRO A 279 -2.80 -21.98 -7.85
CA PRO A 279 -2.94 -23.35 -8.29
C PRO A 279 -3.95 -23.51 -9.43
N TRP A 280 -4.78 -22.51 -9.64
CA TRP A 280 -5.81 -22.41 -10.66
C TRP A 280 -5.32 -21.79 -11.99
N ILE A 281 -4.07 -21.35 -12.08
CA ILE A 281 -3.56 -20.56 -13.21
C ILE A 281 -3.76 -21.23 -14.58
N GLN A 282 -3.77 -22.56 -14.63
CA GLN A 282 -3.99 -23.32 -15.87
C GLN A 282 -5.45 -23.33 -16.32
N LYS A 283 -6.40 -22.98 -15.44
CA LYS A 283 -7.85 -23.00 -15.73
C LYS A 283 -8.36 -21.68 -16.33
N VAL A 284 -7.53 -20.64 -16.38
CA VAL A 284 -7.92 -19.29 -16.80
C VAL A 284 -7.14 -18.84 -18.02
N LYS A 285 -7.72 -17.98 -18.85
CA LYS A 285 -7.08 -17.46 -20.06
C LYS A 285 -6.09 -16.35 -19.77
N ALA A 286 -6.39 -15.44 -18.84
CA ALA A 286 -5.46 -14.38 -18.47
C ALA A 286 -5.42 -14.16 -16.96
N VAL A 287 -4.29 -13.64 -16.50
CA VAL A 287 -4.09 -13.19 -15.12
C VAL A 287 -3.44 -11.81 -15.15
N VAL A 288 -4.10 -10.84 -14.53
CA VAL A 288 -3.63 -9.47 -14.39
C VAL A 288 -3.41 -9.19 -12.91
N HIS A 289 -2.22 -8.78 -12.53
CA HIS A 289 -1.91 -8.42 -11.15
C HIS A 289 -1.92 -6.89 -10.99
N GLY A 290 -2.88 -6.41 -10.20
CA GLY A 290 -3.13 -4.97 -10.02
C GLY A 290 -2.53 -4.40 -8.74
N TYR A 291 -1.88 -5.22 -7.90
CA TYR A 291 -1.42 -4.80 -6.58
C TYR A 291 -2.53 -4.13 -5.76
N LEU A 292 -2.22 -3.01 -5.11
CA LEU A 292 -3.16 -2.12 -4.44
C LEU A 292 -3.16 -0.81 -5.23
N GLY A 293 -4.12 -0.68 -6.16
CA GLY A 293 -4.08 0.31 -7.24
C GLY A 293 -4.28 1.78 -6.85
N GLY A 294 -4.50 2.08 -5.55
CA GLY A 294 -4.78 3.44 -5.09
C GLY A 294 -6.14 3.97 -5.56
N GLN A 295 -6.35 5.27 -5.42
CA GLN A 295 -7.64 5.92 -5.66
C GLN A 295 -8.18 5.79 -7.09
N ALA A 296 -7.32 5.57 -8.07
CA ALA A 296 -7.66 5.47 -9.50
C ALA A 296 -7.33 4.09 -10.10
N GLY A 297 -7.22 3.06 -9.24
CA GLY A 297 -6.88 1.70 -9.65
C GLY A 297 -7.92 1.05 -10.55
N ALA A 298 -9.20 1.38 -10.37
CA ALA A 298 -10.28 0.83 -11.17
C ALA A 298 -10.20 1.29 -12.64
N SER A 299 -10.07 2.59 -12.88
CA SER A 299 -9.92 3.13 -14.24
C SER A 299 -8.62 2.66 -14.90
N ALA A 300 -7.51 2.58 -14.15
CA ALA A 300 -6.26 2.04 -14.63
C ALA A 300 -6.38 0.57 -15.08
N MET A 301 -7.09 -0.25 -14.29
CA MET A 301 -7.33 -1.65 -14.60
C MET A 301 -8.19 -1.83 -15.85
N LEU A 302 -9.29 -1.10 -15.96
CA LEU A 302 -10.14 -1.14 -17.14
C LEU A 302 -9.42 -0.65 -18.42
N ASP A 303 -8.56 0.38 -18.30
CA ASP A 303 -7.73 0.82 -19.43
C ASP A 303 -6.77 -0.28 -19.93
N VAL A 304 -6.19 -1.05 -19.02
CA VAL A 304 -5.34 -2.18 -19.38
C VAL A 304 -6.17 -3.31 -20.00
N ILE A 305 -7.28 -3.68 -19.40
CA ILE A 305 -8.15 -4.77 -19.89
C ILE A 305 -8.71 -4.46 -21.29
N THR A 306 -9.03 -3.20 -21.56
CA THR A 306 -9.59 -2.76 -22.85
C THR A 306 -8.53 -2.30 -23.86
N GLY A 307 -7.25 -2.33 -23.52
CA GLY A 307 -6.15 -1.97 -24.41
C GLY A 307 -5.93 -0.47 -24.58
N LYS A 308 -6.61 0.39 -23.82
CA LYS A 308 -6.32 1.84 -23.81
C LYS A 308 -4.91 2.13 -23.30
N THR A 309 -4.40 1.27 -22.42
CA THR A 309 -3.03 1.33 -21.90
C THR A 309 -2.39 -0.06 -21.94
N ASN A 310 -1.17 -0.14 -22.47
CA ASN A 310 -0.41 -1.40 -22.45
C ASN A 310 0.15 -1.66 -21.05
N PRO A 311 -0.06 -2.85 -20.44
CA PRO A 311 0.51 -3.20 -19.14
C PRO A 311 2.05 -3.23 -19.24
N SER A 312 2.72 -2.47 -18.38
CA SER A 312 4.18 -2.32 -18.42
C SER A 312 4.87 -2.62 -17.08
N GLY A 313 4.11 -2.93 -16.04
CA GLY A 313 4.65 -3.37 -14.75
C GLY A 313 5.51 -4.64 -14.91
N LYS A 314 6.48 -4.80 -14.00
CA LYS A 314 7.38 -5.96 -13.93
C LYS A 314 7.40 -6.52 -12.51
N LEU A 315 7.60 -7.84 -12.39
CA LEU A 315 7.88 -8.51 -11.12
C LEU A 315 9.34 -8.30 -10.71
#